data_71524e0e37a60d8d66595771a951dada
#
_entry.id   71524e0e37a60d8d66595771a951dada
#
_cell.length_a   1.000
_cell.length_b   1.000
_cell.length_c   1.000
_cell.angle_alpha   90.00
_cell.angle_beta   90.00
_cell.angle_gamma   90.00
#
_symmetry.space_group_name_H-M   'P 1'
#
loop_
_entity.id
_entity.type
_entity.pdbx_description
1 polymer ?
#
loop_
_entity_poly.entity_id
_entity_poly.type
_entity_poly.pdbx_seq_one_letter_code
_entity_poly.pdbx_strand_id
1 'polypeptide(L)'
;MSTKKILIVEDESIIAEDISDSLISLGYQITDIVYSGEEAIESVAKIRPNLVLMDVNLQGEIDGVTAAEAIRSRFQIPVVYLTAYADEKTLRRVNATKPFGYIVKPFEEKNLHTTIQIALHRHQHDCLTNLPNRALLREQLSQVLDKQKALPVMIPVVTLSLDRINRINSTLGHDIGDSVLCKVAERLTNCTEKINFVARLEAAEFAIVLEPVAEKQDAGKIAQNILDIVAQPIIVKGSELYVTASIGISLSPGDGNDGDKLLKNAYVAMYNSQQEGGNKYKFYTAKVANSSINQFTQETCLRNALKRLEFEVYYEPQIEIKTGKIIGAEALVRWNHPKRGRVSPGEFIPMAEEMGLISPLGEWVLETACMQTKAWQIEGLPPLRISVNLSARQFEQKKLTERVSQILRETNLDPKCLELELTEGLILQDETAAIQAFTVWREMGIRLALDDFGTGYSSLSYPKRFPFDALKIDKSFIRDIADDRQNAAITVAIIQMAHCMNMTVIAEGVENQPELAFLCEHDCDEIQGHFFSQALPSAEFEALLKSDKCWELC
;
A
#
# COMPACT_ATOMS: atom_id res chain seq x y z
N MET A 1 -18.28 16.68 32.55
CA MET A 1 -17.16 17.18 31.71
C MET A 1 -16.03 17.53 32.64
N SER A 2 -14.80 17.10 32.40
CA SER A 2 -13.65 17.50 33.21
C SER A 2 -13.38 19.00 32.99
N THR A 3 -13.17 19.73 34.07
CA THR A 3 -12.85 21.17 34.01
C THR A 3 -11.58 21.36 33.18
N LYS A 4 -11.63 22.18 32.12
CA LYS A 4 -10.47 22.42 31.24
C LYS A 4 -9.43 23.26 31.95
N LYS A 5 -8.18 22.87 31.87
CA LYS A 5 -7.02 23.47 32.53
C LYS A 5 -6.34 24.49 31.60
N ILE A 6 -6.19 25.72 32.06
CA ILE A 6 -5.58 26.81 31.29
C ILE A 6 -4.35 27.34 32.01
N LEU A 7 -3.27 27.57 31.28
CA LEU A 7 -2.09 28.31 31.73
C LEU A 7 -2.19 29.74 31.18
N ILE A 8 -1.93 30.72 32.03
CA ILE A 8 -1.88 32.12 31.66
C ILE A 8 -0.42 32.55 31.61
N VAL A 9 0.00 33.22 30.54
CA VAL A 9 1.35 33.77 30.35
C VAL A 9 1.19 35.26 30.02
N GLU A 10 1.49 36.11 30.98
CA GLU A 10 1.25 37.54 30.94
C GLU A 10 2.20 38.25 31.90
N ASP A 11 3.01 39.19 31.42
CA ASP A 11 4.02 39.88 32.24
C ASP A 11 3.44 41.01 33.13
N GLU A 12 2.23 41.51 32.76
CA GLU A 12 1.53 42.48 33.59
C GLU A 12 0.59 41.77 34.62
N SER A 13 1.01 41.73 35.89
CA SER A 13 0.30 41.00 36.96
C SER A 13 -1.19 41.40 37.12
N ILE A 14 -1.52 42.70 36.93
CA ILE A 14 -2.91 43.16 37.03
C ILE A 14 -3.77 42.57 35.92
N ILE A 15 -3.24 42.50 34.69
CA ILE A 15 -3.93 41.90 33.55
C ILE A 15 -4.05 40.37 33.73
N ALA A 16 -2.99 39.74 34.22
CA ALA A 16 -3.01 38.30 34.51
C ALA A 16 -4.06 37.91 35.55
N GLU A 17 -4.23 38.70 36.62
CA GLU A 17 -5.28 38.49 37.63
C GLU A 17 -6.69 38.68 37.05
N ASP A 18 -6.93 39.73 36.25
CA ASP A 18 -8.23 40.00 35.60
C ASP A 18 -8.62 38.87 34.65
N ILE A 19 -7.65 38.35 33.85
CA ILE A 19 -7.84 37.16 33.02
C ILE A 19 -8.18 35.94 33.87
N SER A 20 -7.46 35.74 34.95
CA SER A 20 -7.68 34.61 35.87
C SER A 20 -9.10 34.62 36.44
N ASP A 21 -9.52 35.78 36.98
CA ASP A 21 -10.87 35.94 37.56
C ASP A 21 -11.98 35.70 36.52
N SER A 22 -11.82 36.25 35.31
CA SER A 22 -12.72 36.03 34.20
C SER A 22 -12.81 34.55 33.83
N LEU A 23 -11.68 33.82 33.75
CA LEU A 23 -11.67 32.40 33.42
C LEU A 23 -12.27 31.54 34.50
N ILE A 24 -12.04 31.85 35.77
CA ILE A 24 -12.64 31.13 36.91
C ILE A 24 -14.17 31.33 36.89
N SER A 25 -14.66 32.55 36.63
CA SER A 25 -16.09 32.83 36.50
C SER A 25 -16.76 32.01 35.39
N LEU A 26 -16.03 31.75 34.29
CA LEU A 26 -16.44 30.95 33.15
C LEU A 26 -16.29 29.43 33.37
N GLY A 27 -15.80 28.99 34.54
CA GLY A 27 -15.72 27.60 34.93
C GLY A 27 -14.45 26.87 34.45
N TYR A 28 -13.40 27.59 34.06
CA TYR A 28 -12.09 27.02 33.76
C TYR A 28 -11.25 26.84 35.03
N GLN A 29 -10.30 25.93 34.98
CA GLN A 29 -9.30 25.75 36.03
C GLN A 29 -7.98 26.41 35.59
N ILE A 30 -7.51 27.38 36.33
CA ILE A 30 -6.19 27.96 36.10
C ILE A 30 -5.14 27.04 36.73
N THR A 31 -4.16 26.64 35.93
CA THR A 31 -3.09 25.75 36.40
C THR A 31 -1.92 26.50 36.99
N ASP A 32 -1.62 27.64 36.39
CA ASP A 32 -0.52 28.52 36.79
C ASP A 32 -0.68 29.87 36.12
N ILE A 33 -0.03 30.91 36.68
CA ILE A 33 0.17 32.24 36.06
C ILE A 33 1.67 32.45 36.02
N VAL A 34 2.22 32.61 34.84
CA VAL A 34 3.67 32.81 34.65
C VAL A 34 3.91 34.09 33.85
N TYR A 35 5.07 34.68 34.05
CA TYR A 35 5.36 36.07 33.62
C TYR A 35 6.38 36.13 32.49
N SER A 36 6.96 35.00 32.07
CA SER A 36 7.91 34.93 30.98
C SER A 36 7.72 33.74 30.07
N GLY A 37 8.27 33.78 28.85
CA GLY A 37 8.22 32.70 27.89
C GLY A 37 8.95 31.44 28.36
N GLU A 38 10.04 31.60 29.09
CA GLU A 38 10.85 30.52 29.66
C GLU A 38 10.05 29.76 30.71
N GLU A 39 9.45 30.50 31.67
CA GLU A 39 8.60 29.93 32.71
C GLU A 39 7.40 29.20 32.10
N ALA A 40 6.82 29.71 31.01
CA ALA A 40 5.74 29.09 30.30
C ALA A 40 6.11 27.72 29.75
N ILE A 41 7.27 27.56 29.12
CA ILE A 41 7.76 26.30 28.59
C ILE A 41 7.99 25.28 29.73
N GLU A 42 8.57 25.73 30.86
CA GLU A 42 8.79 24.88 32.03
C GLU A 42 7.48 24.44 32.69
N SER A 43 6.52 25.36 32.89
CA SER A 43 5.21 25.07 33.49
C SER A 43 4.41 24.09 32.61
N VAL A 44 4.42 24.32 31.30
CA VAL A 44 3.79 23.39 30.33
C VAL A 44 4.38 21.99 30.39
N ALA A 45 5.70 21.87 30.52
CA ALA A 45 6.38 20.57 30.64
C ALA A 45 5.95 19.79 31.89
N LYS A 46 5.72 20.49 33.01
CA LYS A 46 5.35 19.92 34.32
C LYS A 46 3.87 19.60 34.42
N ILE A 47 3.01 20.53 33.99
CA ILE A 47 1.57 20.53 34.34
C ILE A 47 0.68 20.01 33.19
N ARG A 48 1.14 20.17 31.92
CA ARG A 48 0.36 19.78 30.72
C ARG A 48 -1.06 20.37 30.70
N PRO A 49 -1.22 21.71 30.58
CA PRO A 49 -2.51 22.36 30.48
C PRO A 49 -3.24 21.95 29.17
N ASN A 50 -4.56 22.16 29.12
CA ASN A 50 -5.34 21.92 27.91
C ASN A 50 -5.19 23.05 26.88
N LEU A 51 -4.85 24.27 27.33
CA LEU A 51 -4.65 25.45 26.50
C LEU A 51 -3.73 26.43 27.21
N VAL A 52 -2.97 27.19 26.45
CA VAL A 52 -2.14 28.29 26.93
C VAL A 52 -2.69 29.61 26.34
N LEU A 53 -2.97 30.58 27.23
CA LEU A 53 -3.16 31.98 26.84
C LEU A 53 -1.78 32.65 26.94
N MET A 54 -1.30 33.23 25.84
CA MET A 54 0.04 33.72 25.70
C MET A 54 0.04 35.17 25.25
N ASP A 55 0.56 36.10 26.07
CA ASP A 55 0.84 37.44 25.55
C ASP A 55 1.93 37.39 24.48
N VAL A 56 1.73 38.16 23.43
CA VAL A 56 2.69 38.31 22.33
C VAL A 56 3.94 39.01 22.79
N ASN A 57 3.80 40.04 23.65
CA ASN A 57 4.87 40.91 24.13
C ASN A 57 5.23 40.57 25.56
N LEU A 58 6.12 39.60 25.75
CA LEU A 58 6.62 39.23 27.07
C LEU A 58 8.00 39.83 27.31
N GLN A 59 8.29 40.17 28.56
CA GLN A 59 9.65 40.52 29.02
C GLN A 59 10.42 39.22 29.27
N GLY A 60 11.65 39.14 28.76
CA GLY A 60 12.52 37.98 28.92
C GLY A 60 13.47 37.81 27.74
N GLU A 61 14.20 36.69 27.69
CA GLU A 61 15.11 36.37 26.58
C GLU A 61 14.34 35.93 25.32
N ILE A 62 13.13 35.35 25.50
CA ILE A 62 12.24 34.90 24.42
C ILE A 62 10.89 35.58 24.50
N ASP A 63 10.38 36.02 23.36
CA ASP A 63 9.03 36.61 23.26
C ASP A 63 7.93 35.53 23.25
N GLY A 64 6.67 35.96 23.42
CA GLY A 64 5.52 35.04 23.46
C GLY A 64 5.35 34.26 22.19
N VAL A 65 5.75 34.77 21.01
CA VAL A 65 5.67 34.07 19.75
C VAL A 65 6.65 32.89 19.70
N THR A 66 7.86 33.11 20.14
CA THR A 66 8.92 32.08 20.21
C THR A 66 8.57 31.01 21.26
N ALA A 67 8.07 31.43 22.43
CA ALA A 67 7.61 30.50 23.46
C ALA A 67 6.42 29.62 22.97
N ALA A 68 5.46 30.22 22.30
CA ALA A 68 4.32 29.50 21.73
C ALA A 68 4.75 28.48 20.65
N GLU A 69 5.71 28.82 19.81
CA GLU A 69 6.27 27.88 18.82
C GLU A 69 6.96 26.69 19.48
N ALA A 70 7.74 26.94 20.54
CA ALA A 70 8.37 25.89 21.34
C ALA A 70 7.34 24.98 22.04
N ILE A 71 6.30 25.57 22.64
CA ILE A 71 5.22 24.84 23.31
C ILE A 71 4.48 23.95 22.30
N ARG A 72 4.12 24.51 21.15
CA ARG A 72 3.41 23.78 20.11
C ARG A 72 4.23 22.63 19.53
N SER A 73 5.50 22.88 19.18
CA SER A 73 6.35 21.86 18.55
C SER A 73 6.70 20.71 19.50
N ARG A 74 6.97 21.00 20.78
CA ARG A 74 7.40 19.99 21.76
C ARG A 74 6.25 19.30 22.47
N PHE A 75 5.14 20.00 22.74
CA PHE A 75 4.08 19.52 23.61
C PHE A 75 2.72 19.40 22.93
N GLN A 76 2.57 19.96 21.71
CA GLN A 76 1.33 19.93 20.92
C GLN A 76 0.11 20.52 21.68
N ILE A 77 0.31 21.50 22.55
CA ILE A 77 -0.73 22.19 23.30
C ILE A 77 -1.18 23.42 22.50
N PRO A 78 -2.51 23.68 22.39
CA PRO A 78 -3.01 24.84 21.67
C PRO A 78 -2.66 26.12 22.40
N VAL A 79 -2.23 27.13 21.64
CA VAL A 79 -1.93 28.46 22.13
C VAL A 79 -2.90 29.45 21.51
N VAL A 80 -3.49 30.31 22.35
CA VAL A 80 -4.27 31.49 21.98
C VAL A 80 -3.49 32.72 22.39
N TYR A 81 -3.23 33.61 21.44
CA TYR A 81 -2.49 34.82 21.73
C TYR A 81 -3.36 35.92 22.32
N LEU A 82 -2.81 36.65 23.27
CA LEU A 82 -3.29 37.91 23.78
C LEU A 82 -2.50 39.03 23.13
N THR A 83 -3.13 40.07 22.58
CA THR A 83 -2.41 41.14 21.88
C THR A 83 -3.07 42.51 22.12
N ALA A 84 -2.27 43.53 22.40
CA ALA A 84 -2.68 44.94 22.46
C ALA A 84 -2.35 45.59 21.11
N TYR A 85 -3.23 45.57 20.12
CA TYR A 85 -3.06 46.18 18.79
C TYR A 85 -1.68 45.84 18.16
N ALA A 86 -1.65 44.80 17.34
CA ALA A 86 -0.40 44.35 16.73
C ALA A 86 -0.06 45.16 15.47
N ASP A 87 1.18 45.57 15.34
CA ASP A 87 1.72 46.04 14.08
C ASP A 87 1.69 44.92 13.03
N GLU A 88 1.70 45.27 11.75
CA GLU A 88 1.60 44.32 10.66
C GLU A 88 2.72 43.26 10.69
N LYS A 89 3.87 43.58 11.24
CA LYS A 89 5.04 42.69 11.37
C LYS A 89 4.81 41.63 12.44
N THR A 90 4.25 41.98 13.58
CA THR A 90 3.89 41.07 14.67
C THR A 90 2.77 40.14 14.25
N LEU A 91 1.73 40.63 13.57
CA LEU A 91 0.65 39.81 13.02
C LEU A 91 1.16 38.78 11.99
N ARG A 92 2.12 39.13 11.14
CA ARG A 92 2.74 38.19 10.21
C ARG A 92 3.51 37.08 10.95
N ARG A 93 4.22 37.39 12.02
CA ARG A 93 4.95 36.41 12.86
C ARG A 93 3.96 35.49 13.57
N VAL A 94 2.93 36.04 14.20
CA VAL A 94 1.86 35.27 14.85
C VAL A 94 1.17 34.33 13.85
N ASN A 95 0.79 34.81 12.68
CA ASN A 95 0.14 33.99 11.64
C ASN A 95 1.06 32.87 11.12
N ALA A 96 2.38 33.10 11.06
CA ALA A 96 3.36 32.06 10.67
C ALA A 96 3.35 30.87 11.64
N THR A 97 3.07 31.08 12.93
CA THR A 97 2.94 30.00 13.93
C THR A 97 1.63 29.24 13.85
N LYS A 98 0.70 29.61 12.93
CA LYS A 98 -0.64 29.00 12.78
C LYS A 98 -1.38 28.90 14.13
N PRO A 99 -1.71 30.01 14.79
CA PRO A 99 -2.36 30.02 16.10
C PRO A 99 -3.77 29.41 16.04
N PHE A 100 -4.22 28.88 17.16
CA PHE A 100 -5.62 28.43 17.29
C PHE A 100 -6.61 29.58 17.45
N GLY A 101 -6.12 30.76 17.86
CA GLY A 101 -6.89 31.99 17.97
C GLY A 101 -6.02 33.14 18.50
N TYR A 102 -6.56 34.33 18.44
CA TYR A 102 -6.01 35.54 19.10
C TYR A 102 -7.14 36.37 19.71
N ILE A 103 -6.83 37.09 20.76
CA ILE A 103 -7.72 37.95 21.51
C ILE A 103 -7.07 39.31 21.60
N VAL A 104 -7.80 40.36 21.20
CA VAL A 104 -7.30 41.75 21.25
C VAL A 104 -7.70 42.36 22.59
N LYS A 105 -6.70 42.93 23.29
CA LYS A 105 -6.89 43.69 24.54
C LYS A 105 -7.35 45.14 24.22
N PRO A 106 -8.34 45.74 24.96
CA PRO A 106 -9.14 45.12 26.00
C PRO A 106 -10.20 44.16 25.42
N PHE A 107 -10.51 43.07 26.12
CA PHE A 107 -11.45 42.03 25.67
C PHE A 107 -12.64 41.93 26.63
N GLU A 108 -13.76 41.45 26.08
CA GLU A 108 -14.94 41.07 26.86
C GLU A 108 -14.84 39.58 27.24
N GLU A 109 -15.35 39.18 28.41
CA GLU A 109 -15.42 37.78 28.86
C GLU A 109 -16.03 36.84 27.79
N LYS A 110 -17.03 37.31 27.07
CA LYS A 110 -17.69 36.57 25.98
C LYS A 110 -16.70 36.25 24.85
N ASN A 111 -15.87 37.19 24.46
CA ASN A 111 -14.86 36.99 23.40
C ASN A 111 -13.77 36.03 23.86
N LEU A 112 -13.30 36.16 25.11
CA LEU A 112 -12.35 35.26 25.74
C LEU A 112 -12.89 33.83 25.73
N HIS A 113 -14.11 33.63 26.25
CA HIS A 113 -14.76 32.32 26.27
C HIS A 113 -14.92 31.70 24.89
N THR A 114 -15.46 32.46 23.93
CA THR A 114 -15.71 31.96 22.57
C THR A 114 -14.41 31.54 21.86
N THR A 115 -13.34 32.36 21.99
CA THR A 115 -12.07 32.06 21.36
C THR A 115 -11.41 30.82 21.95
N ILE A 116 -11.46 30.67 23.27
CA ILE A 116 -10.97 29.45 23.95
C ILE A 116 -11.74 28.22 23.50
N GLN A 117 -13.08 28.29 23.44
CA GLN A 117 -13.91 27.18 22.98
C GLN A 117 -13.58 26.77 21.55
N ILE A 118 -13.45 27.73 20.64
CA ILE A 118 -13.05 27.49 19.24
C ILE A 118 -11.64 26.87 19.17
N ALA A 119 -10.69 27.38 19.95
CA ALA A 119 -9.33 26.86 19.98
C ALA A 119 -9.27 25.42 20.47
N LEU A 120 -9.94 25.10 21.57
CA LEU A 120 -10.05 23.75 22.10
C LEU A 120 -10.75 22.80 21.12
N HIS A 121 -11.85 23.27 20.50
CA HIS A 121 -12.57 22.47 19.50
C HIS A 121 -11.69 22.14 18.30
N ARG A 122 -11.02 23.16 17.70
CA ARG A 122 -10.11 22.98 16.55
C ARG A 122 -8.93 22.09 16.88
N HIS A 123 -8.46 22.09 18.13
CA HIS A 123 -7.37 21.24 18.57
C HIS A 123 -7.80 19.76 18.70
N GLN A 124 -9.07 19.51 19.01
CA GLN A 124 -9.62 18.20 19.31
C GLN A 124 -10.41 17.56 18.16
N HIS A 125 -10.72 18.31 17.09
CA HIS A 125 -11.52 17.83 15.97
C HIS A 125 -10.77 17.96 14.63
N ASP A 126 -11.12 17.10 13.70
CA ASP A 126 -10.66 17.15 12.32
C ASP A 126 -11.32 18.29 11.56
N CYS A 127 -10.56 19.10 10.86
CA CYS A 127 -11.05 20.31 10.21
C CYS A 127 -11.96 20.05 8.99
N LEU A 128 -11.89 18.87 8.38
CA LEU A 128 -12.72 18.52 7.22
C LEU A 128 -14.04 17.90 7.64
N THR A 129 -14.00 16.90 8.51
CA THR A 129 -15.17 16.09 8.87
C THR A 129 -15.84 16.53 10.18
N ASN A 130 -15.18 17.39 10.94
CA ASN A 130 -15.59 17.81 12.30
C ASN A 130 -15.71 16.66 13.32
N LEU A 131 -15.20 15.47 12.99
CA LEU A 131 -15.13 14.34 13.91
C LEU A 131 -14.00 14.56 14.94
N PRO A 132 -14.05 13.93 16.12
CA PRO A 132 -12.92 13.80 17.00
C PRO A 132 -11.66 13.41 16.23
N ASN A 133 -10.54 14.06 16.53
CA ASN A 133 -9.25 13.69 15.99
C ASN A 133 -8.55 12.66 16.87
N ARG A 134 -7.32 12.27 16.50
CA ARG A 134 -6.52 11.28 17.23
C ARG A 134 -6.26 11.65 18.70
N ALA A 135 -6.14 12.95 19.01
CA ALA A 135 -5.89 13.40 20.38
C ALA A 135 -7.13 13.19 21.27
N LEU A 136 -8.29 13.61 20.80
CA LEU A 136 -9.55 13.43 21.52
C LEU A 136 -9.94 11.94 21.61
N LEU A 137 -9.69 11.16 20.55
CA LEU A 137 -9.88 9.71 20.55
C LEU A 137 -9.12 9.03 21.71
N ARG A 138 -7.83 9.36 21.88
CA ARG A 138 -7.01 8.79 22.96
C ARG A 138 -7.55 9.13 24.34
N GLU A 139 -7.95 10.37 24.54
CA GLU A 139 -8.54 10.83 25.81
C GLU A 139 -9.84 10.05 26.12
N GLN A 140 -10.76 9.98 25.15
CA GLN A 140 -12.04 9.31 25.32
C GLN A 140 -11.89 7.78 25.49
N LEU A 141 -11.03 7.17 24.68
CA LEU A 141 -10.77 5.72 24.77
C LEU A 141 -10.19 5.35 26.13
N SER A 142 -9.23 6.13 26.66
CA SER A 142 -8.68 5.90 28.00
C SER A 142 -9.78 5.96 29.08
N GLN A 143 -10.67 6.96 28.99
CA GLN A 143 -11.80 7.09 29.94
C GLN A 143 -12.76 5.90 29.87
N VAL A 144 -13.05 5.38 28.67
CA VAL A 144 -13.91 4.20 28.47
C VAL A 144 -13.24 2.95 29.05
N LEU A 145 -11.97 2.75 28.77
CA LEU A 145 -11.21 1.59 29.27
C LEU A 145 -11.09 1.61 30.81
N ASP A 146 -10.87 2.79 31.42
CA ASP A 146 -10.76 2.91 32.87
C ASP A 146 -12.08 2.63 33.59
N LYS A 147 -13.21 3.07 33.05
CA LYS A 147 -14.54 2.82 33.62
C LYS A 147 -14.91 1.33 33.60
N GLN A 148 -14.38 0.56 32.69
CA GLN A 148 -14.79 -0.82 32.47
C GLN A 148 -13.85 -1.89 33.05
N LYS A 149 -12.73 -1.50 33.66
CA LYS A 149 -11.81 -2.44 34.35
C LYS A 149 -12.48 -3.37 35.37
N ALA A 150 -13.68 -3.02 35.86
CA ALA A 150 -14.42 -3.78 36.83
C ALA A 150 -15.49 -4.73 36.24
N LEU A 151 -15.72 -4.74 34.94
CA LEU A 151 -16.80 -5.50 34.31
C LEU A 151 -16.23 -6.56 33.34
N PRO A 152 -16.77 -7.80 33.29
CA PRO A 152 -16.32 -8.85 32.38
C PRO A 152 -16.93 -8.68 30.99
N VAL A 153 -16.69 -7.52 30.35
CA VAL A 153 -17.20 -7.20 29.01
C VAL A 153 -16.05 -6.82 28.08
N MET A 154 -16.24 -7.06 26.80
CA MET A 154 -15.27 -6.70 25.78
C MET A 154 -15.59 -5.32 25.18
N ILE A 155 -14.57 -4.47 25.02
CA ILE A 155 -14.68 -3.20 24.29
C ILE A 155 -14.04 -3.40 22.91
N PRO A 156 -14.84 -3.38 21.83
CA PRO A 156 -14.26 -3.41 20.50
C PRO A 156 -13.74 -2.04 20.09
N VAL A 157 -12.48 -2.01 19.68
CA VAL A 157 -11.83 -0.86 19.03
C VAL A 157 -11.64 -1.23 17.57
N VAL A 158 -12.19 -0.41 16.70
CA VAL A 158 -12.25 -0.63 15.26
C VAL A 158 -11.44 0.44 14.55
N THR A 159 -10.63 0.06 13.57
CA THR A 159 -10.08 0.96 12.57
C THR A 159 -10.67 0.64 11.22
N LEU A 160 -10.99 1.68 10.46
CA LEU A 160 -11.57 1.61 9.13
C LEU A 160 -10.76 2.47 8.18
N SER A 161 -10.47 1.97 7.00
CA SER A 161 -9.87 2.73 5.90
C SER A 161 -10.73 2.58 4.65
N LEU A 162 -10.95 3.68 3.93
CA LEU A 162 -11.64 3.64 2.64
C LEU A 162 -10.72 3.06 1.57
N ASP A 163 -11.24 2.08 0.84
CA ASP A 163 -10.49 1.45 -0.23
C ASP A 163 -10.41 2.37 -1.46
N ARG A 164 -9.24 2.42 -2.08
CA ARG A 164 -9.00 3.10 -3.37
C ARG A 164 -9.36 4.59 -3.43
N ILE A 165 -9.44 5.29 -2.31
CA ILE A 165 -9.75 6.74 -2.28
C ILE A 165 -8.72 7.56 -3.09
N ASN A 166 -7.46 7.12 -3.14
CA ASN A 166 -6.41 7.74 -3.94
C ASN A 166 -6.76 7.75 -5.44
N ARG A 167 -7.46 6.72 -5.93
CA ARG A 167 -7.94 6.68 -7.32
C ARG A 167 -9.03 7.73 -7.57
N ILE A 168 -9.92 7.93 -6.61
CA ILE A 168 -10.93 9.00 -6.68
C ILE A 168 -10.23 10.36 -6.73
N ASN A 169 -9.27 10.60 -5.83
CA ASN A 169 -8.52 11.85 -5.77
C ASN A 169 -7.73 12.14 -7.06
N SER A 170 -7.07 11.13 -7.63
CA SER A 170 -6.29 11.29 -8.86
C SER A 170 -7.16 11.46 -10.12
N THR A 171 -8.34 10.85 -10.15
CA THR A 171 -9.22 10.86 -11.34
C THR A 171 -10.24 12.00 -11.32
N LEU A 172 -10.82 12.29 -10.16
CA LEU A 172 -11.93 13.23 -10.00
C LEU A 172 -11.56 14.51 -9.21
N GLY A 173 -10.36 14.56 -8.63
CA GLY A 173 -9.86 15.69 -7.85
C GLY A 173 -10.12 15.56 -6.35
N HIS A 174 -9.30 16.27 -5.56
CA HIS A 174 -9.35 16.25 -4.09
C HIS A 174 -10.68 16.74 -3.50
N ASP A 175 -11.32 17.74 -4.11
CA ASP A 175 -12.62 18.28 -3.64
C ASP A 175 -13.73 17.21 -3.60
N ILE A 176 -13.69 16.27 -4.56
CA ILE A 176 -14.65 15.17 -4.62
C ILE A 176 -14.30 14.13 -3.54
N GLY A 177 -13.03 13.82 -3.37
CA GLY A 177 -12.58 12.95 -2.30
C GLY A 177 -12.92 13.49 -0.91
N ASP A 178 -12.75 14.78 -0.68
CA ASP A 178 -13.13 15.45 0.57
C ASP A 178 -14.65 15.37 0.82
N SER A 179 -15.45 15.53 -0.23
CA SER A 179 -16.92 15.35 -0.15
C SER A 179 -17.30 13.92 0.21
N VAL A 180 -16.60 12.92 -0.35
CA VAL A 180 -16.79 11.51 0.00
C VAL A 180 -16.44 11.25 1.47
N LEU A 181 -15.31 11.78 1.96
CA LEU A 181 -14.90 11.66 3.35
C LEU A 181 -15.92 12.26 4.33
N CYS A 182 -16.46 13.43 4.02
CA CYS A 182 -17.52 14.07 4.82
C CYS A 182 -18.80 13.20 4.85
N LYS A 183 -19.22 12.65 3.72
CA LYS A 183 -20.40 11.79 3.66
C LYS A 183 -20.22 10.47 4.41
N VAL A 184 -19.03 9.87 4.34
CA VAL A 184 -18.72 8.68 5.12
C VAL A 184 -18.69 9.00 6.61
N ALA A 185 -18.11 10.12 7.02
CA ALA A 185 -18.12 10.58 8.41
C ALA A 185 -19.56 10.73 8.95
N GLU A 186 -20.45 11.33 8.18
CA GLU A 186 -21.88 11.47 8.51
C GLU A 186 -22.57 10.10 8.66
N ARG A 187 -22.30 9.17 7.75
CA ARG A 187 -22.83 7.80 7.80
C ARG A 187 -22.36 7.05 9.03
N LEU A 188 -21.05 7.09 9.31
CA LEU A 188 -20.46 6.42 10.47
C LEU A 188 -21.04 6.92 11.79
N THR A 189 -21.29 8.22 11.90
CA THR A 189 -21.88 8.81 13.10
C THR A 189 -23.32 8.37 13.33
N ASN A 190 -24.08 8.12 12.25
CA ASN A 190 -25.51 7.84 12.31
C ASN A 190 -25.87 6.36 12.08
N CYS A 191 -24.88 5.47 11.88
CA CYS A 191 -25.16 4.11 11.42
C CYS A 191 -25.73 3.17 12.48
N THR A 192 -25.47 3.39 13.78
CA THR A 192 -25.99 2.57 14.87
C THR A 192 -25.78 3.22 16.24
N GLU A 193 -26.72 2.98 17.15
CA GLU A 193 -26.61 3.39 18.57
C GLU A 193 -25.52 2.61 19.35
N LYS A 194 -25.00 1.54 18.76
CA LYS A 194 -23.92 0.72 19.37
C LYS A 194 -22.52 1.30 19.17
N ILE A 195 -22.41 2.47 18.55
CA ILE A 195 -21.17 3.22 18.45
C ILE A 195 -21.09 4.19 19.62
N ASN A 196 -20.04 4.07 20.42
CA ASN A 196 -19.76 5.01 21.51
C ASN A 196 -19.26 6.33 20.94
N PHE A 197 -18.25 6.29 20.05
CA PHE A 197 -17.81 7.46 19.29
C PHE A 197 -17.01 7.07 18.04
N VAL A 198 -16.94 8.02 17.09
CA VAL A 198 -16.18 7.94 15.85
C VAL A 198 -15.13 9.05 15.86
N ALA A 199 -13.94 8.74 15.38
CA ALA A 199 -12.86 9.69 15.20
C ALA A 199 -12.26 9.56 13.80
N ARG A 200 -11.74 10.63 13.23
CA ARG A 200 -10.90 10.60 12.04
C ARG A 200 -9.44 10.64 12.45
N LEU A 201 -8.64 9.72 11.91
CA LEU A 201 -7.21 9.62 12.24
C LEU A 201 -6.36 10.46 11.29
N GLU A 202 -6.21 10.00 10.06
CA GLU A 202 -5.44 10.66 9.00
C GLU A 202 -5.98 10.22 7.64
N ALA A 203 -5.78 11.01 6.59
CA ALA A 203 -6.18 10.69 5.22
C ALA A 203 -7.62 10.13 5.12
N ALA A 204 -7.78 8.86 4.82
CA ALA A 204 -9.06 8.15 4.67
C ALA A 204 -9.35 7.17 5.82
N GLU A 205 -8.69 7.36 6.97
CA GLU A 205 -8.75 6.44 8.10
C GLU A 205 -9.64 6.98 9.22
N PHE A 206 -10.47 6.10 9.76
CA PHE A 206 -11.36 6.36 10.89
C PHE A 206 -11.11 5.35 12.00
N ALA A 207 -11.32 5.77 13.25
CA ALA A 207 -11.39 4.89 14.40
C ALA A 207 -12.79 4.96 15.01
N ILE A 208 -13.29 3.82 15.42
CA ILE A 208 -14.62 3.69 16.00
C ILE A 208 -14.47 2.88 17.29
N VAL A 209 -14.99 3.40 18.37
CA VAL A 209 -15.11 2.66 19.64
C VAL A 209 -16.56 2.25 19.80
N LEU A 210 -16.79 0.95 19.89
CA LEU A 210 -18.13 0.40 20.05
C LEU A 210 -18.53 0.34 21.52
N GLU A 211 -19.81 0.29 21.77
CA GLU A 211 -20.35 -0.08 23.09
C GLU A 211 -19.87 -1.48 23.49
N PRO A 212 -19.74 -1.76 24.79
CA PRO A 212 -19.31 -3.06 25.26
C PRO A 212 -20.16 -4.21 24.72
N VAL A 213 -19.50 -5.28 24.29
CA VAL A 213 -20.16 -6.48 23.78
C VAL A 213 -19.89 -7.69 24.67
N ALA A 214 -20.85 -8.61 24.72
CA ALA A 214 -20.69 -9.86 25.45
C ALA A 214 -19.91 -10.90 24.63
N GLU A 215 -20.13 -10.93 23.31
CA GLU A 215 -19.50 -11.89 22.41
C GLU A 215 -18.73 -11.20 21.26
N LYS A 216 -17.63 -11.82 20.85
CA LYS A 216 -16.83 -11.37 19.72
C LYS A 216 -17.65 -11.25 18.42
N GLN A 217 -18.60 -12.16 18.23
CA GLN A 217 -19.46 -12.21 17.05
C GLN A 217 -20.34 -10.95 16.90
N ASP A 218 -20.75 -10.33 18.02
CA ASP A 218 -21.57 -9.12 17.98
C ASP A 218 -20.79 -7.93 17.43
N ALA A 219 -19.51 -7.79 17.76
CA ALA A 219 -18.62 -6.81 17.15
C ALA A 219 -18.48 -7.04 15.64
N GLY A 220 -18.41 -8.30 15.21
CA GLY A 220 -18.38 -8.66 13.79
C GLY A 220 -19.64 -8.26 13.02
N LYS A 221 -20.84 -8.47 13.62
CA LYS A 221 -22.11 -8.03 13.02
C LYS A 221 -22.19 -6.51 12.86
N ILE A 222 -21.71 -5.77 13.86
CA ILE A 222 -21.66 -4.31 13.80
C ILE A 222 -20.69 -3.86 12.69
N ALA A 223 -19.52 -4.49 12.60
CA ALA A 223 -18.55 -4.19 11.56
C ALA A 223 -19.10 -4.47 10.15
N GLN A 224 -19.84 -5.57 9.95
CA GLN A 224 -20.51 -5.86 8.68
C GLN A 224 -21.55 -4.79 8.33
N ASN A 225 -22.38 -4.38 9.29
CA ASN A 225 -23.35 -3.31 9.08
C ASN A 225 -22.66 -1.99 8.69
N ILE A 226 -21.51 -1.66 9.30
CA ILE A 226 -20.72 -0.49 8.92
C ILE A 226 -20.25 -0.59 7.47
N LEU A 227 -19.75 -1.75 7.03
CA LEU A 227 -19.32 -1.99 5.64
C LEU A 227 -20.50 -1.78 4.67
N ASP A 228 -21.66 -2.36 4.98
CA ASP A 228 -22.85 -2.27 4.13
C ASP A 228 -23.35 -0.82 3.98
N ILE A 229 -23.27 -0.04 5.06
CA ILE A 229 -23.66 1.39 5.05
C ILE A 229 -22.64 2.24 4.28
N VAL A 230 -21.35 1.99 4.42
CA VAL A 230 -20.29 2.70 3.69
C VAL A 230 -20.41 2.41 2.19
N ALA A 231 -20.70 1.17 1.80
CA ALA A 231 -20.82 0.75 0.41
C ALA A 231 -22.04 1.32 -0.33
N GLN A 232 -23.00 1.93 0.36
CA GLN A 232 -24.13 2.59 -0.31
C GLN A 232 -23.66 3.74 -1.22
N PRO A 233 -24.37 4.00 -2.34
CA PRO A 233 -23.98 5.05 -3.27
C PRO A 233 -23.90 6.43 -2.59
N ILE A 234 -22.85 7.19 -2.91
CA ILE A 234 -22.61 8.55 -2.45
C ILE A 234 -22.85 9.50 -3.61
N ILE A 235 -23.82 10.41 -3.48
CA ILE A 235 -24.10 11.42 -4.50
C ILE A 235 -23.20 12.63 -4.27
N VAL A 236 -22.29 12.91 -5.21
CA VAL A 236 -21.43 14.10 -5.22
C VAL A 236 -21.57 14.80 -6.56
N LYS A 237 -21.96 16.07 -6.54
CA LYS A 237 -22.15 16.91 -7.75
C LYS A 237 -23.03 16.24 -8.83
N GLY A 238 -24.03 15.45 -8.42
CA GLY A 238 -24.97 14.77 -9.33
C GLY A 238 -24.49 13.43 -9.90
N SER A 239 -23.29 12.97 -9.53
CA SER A 239 -22.77 11.66 -9.90
C SER A 239 -22.83 10.70 -8.71
N GLU A 240 -23.19 9.43 -8.97
CA GLU A 240 -23.14 8.36 -7.97
C GLU A 240 -21.74 7.75 -7.92
N LEU A 241 -21.15 7.74 -6.73
CA LEU A 241 -19.85 7.12 -6.45
C LEU A 241 -20.04 5.97 -5.47
N TYR A 242 -19.32 4.88 -5.71
CA TYR A 242 -19.29 3.73 -4.84
C TYR A 242 -17.90 3.61 -4.21
N VAL A 243 -17.86 3.52 -2.88
CA VAL A 243 -16.64 3.30 -2.12
C VAL A 243 -16.84 2.11 -1.21
N THR A 244 -15.79 1.33 -1.02
CA THR A 244 -15.75 0.25 -0.03
C THR A 244 -14.79 0.60 1.08
N ALA A 245 -14.79 -0.17 2.14
CA ALA A 245 -13.90 0.03 3.27
C ALA A 245 -13.33 -1.31 3.76
N SER A 246 -12.15 -1.23 4.32
CA SER A 246 -11.52 -2.34 5.04
C SER A 246 -11.54 -2.05 6.54
N ILE A 247 -11.92 -3.05 7.34
CA ILE A 247 -12.08 -2.90 8.78
C ILE A 247 -11.18 -3.88 9.54
N GLY A 248 -10.53 -3.37 10.60
CA GLY A 248 -9.84 -4.17 11.60
C GLY A 248 -10.41 -3.97 12.99
N ILE A 249 -10.53 -5.04 13.76
CA ILE A 249 -11.14 -5.06 15.08
C ILE A 249 -10.16 -5.64 16.10
N SER A 250 -9.93 -4.91 17.19
CA SER A 250 -9.26 -5.40 18.40
C SER A 250 -10.22 -5.34 19.58
N LEU A 251 -10.05 -6.25 20.53
CA LEU A 251 -10.96 -6.42 21.68
C LEU A 251 -10.18 -6.21 22.99
N SER A 252 -10.58 -5.25 23.80
CA SER A 252 -10.12 -5.15 25.18
C SER A 252 -10.91 -6.14 26.07
N PRO A 253 -10.29 -6.85 27.04
CA PRO A 253 -8.86 -6.83 27.39
C PRO A 253 -7.99 -7.81 26.60
N GLY A 254 -8.59 -8.71 25.77
CA GLY A 254 -7.91 -9.83 25.12
C GLY A 254 -6.73 -9.41 24.21
N ASP A 255 -6.90 -8.36 23.44
CA ASP A 255 -5.88 -7.87 22.50
C ASP A 255 -5.05 -6.71 23.09
N GLY A 256 -5.41 -6.21 24.27
CA GLY A 256 -4.69 -5.16 24.97
C GLY A 256 -5.56 -4.43 26.00
N ASN A 257 -4.89 -3.78 26.97
CA ASN A 257 -5.54 -2.98 28.02
C ASN A 257 -5.23 -1.49 27.89
N ASP A 258 -4.47 -1.11 26.87
CA ASP A 258 -4.04 0.25 26.56
C ASP A 258 -4.59 0.67 25.20
N GLY A 259 -5.09 1.91 25.14
CA GLY A 259 -5.75 2.44 23.94
C GLY A 259 -4.85 2.47 22.71
N ASP A 260 -3.56 2.84 22.87
CA ASP A 260 -2.61 2.88 21.75
C ASP A 260 -2.31 1.47 21.22
N LYS A 261 -2.22 0.47 22.11
CA LYS A 261 -2.04 -0.93 21.73
C LYS A 261 -3.26 -1.47 20.99
N LEU A 262 -4.47 -1.17 21.47
CA LEU A 262 -5.71 -1.58 20.81
C LEU A 262 -5.85 -0.96 19.43
N LEU A 263 -5.62 0.35 19.30
CA LEU A 263 -5.63 1.03 18.00
C LEU A 263 -4.60 0.45 17.03
N LYS A 264 -3.37 0.19 17.50
CA LYS A 264 -2.33 -0.46 16.69
C LYS A 264 -2.77 -1.85 16.23
N ASN A 265 -3.34 -2.65 17.11
CA ASN A 265 -3.76 -4.01 16.80
C ASN A 265 -4.96 -4.03 15.83
N ALA A 266 -5.91 -3.12 16.00
CA ALA A 266 -7.00 -2.92 15.05
C ALA A 266 -6.47 -2.49 13.68
N TYR A 267 -5.51 -1.54 13.63
CA TYR A 267 -4.88 -1.10 12.38
C TYR A 267 -4.21 -2.25 11.64
N VAL A 268 -3.46 -3.10 12.34
CA VAL A 268 -2.84 -4.29 11.76
C VAL A 268 -3.88 -5.22 11.13
N ALA A 269 -5.01 -5.44 11.79
CA ALA A 269 -6.10 -6.25 11.25
C ALA A 269 -6.77 -5.62 10.02
N MET A 270 -6.97 -4.30 10.03
CA MET A 270 -7.50 -3.52 8.90
C MET A 270 -6.58 -3.60 7.68
N TYR A 271 -5.29 -3.40 7.87
CA TYR A 271 -4.30 -3.50 6.81
C TYR A 271 -4.33 -4.87 6.13
N ASN A 272 -4.38 -5.97 6.92
CA ASN A 272 -4.54 -7.32 6.37
C ASN A 272 -5.87 -7.51 5.62
N SER A 273 -6.93 -6.84 6.05
CA SER A 273 -8.21 -6.85 5.33
C SER A 273 -8.07 -6.21 3.95
N GLN A 274 -7.34 -5.10 3.84
CA GLN A 274 -7.05 -4.42 2.57
C GLN A 274 -6.23 -5.29 1.63
N GLN A 275 -5.16 -5.92 2.12
CA GLN A 275 -4.28 -6.78 1.33
C GLN A 275 -5.02 -8.00 0.74
N GLU A 276 -6.04 -8.49 1.39
CA GLU A 276 -6.85 -9.60 0.89
C GLU A 276 -8.01 -9.15 -0.03
N GLY A 277 -7.90 -7.99 -0.65
CA GLY A 277 -8.87 -7.47 -1.63
C GLY A 277 -9.86 -6.44 -1.10
N GLY A 278 -9.78 -6.07 0.19
CA GLY A 278 -10.66 -5.06 0.79
C GLY A 278 -12.11 -5.49 0.99
N ASN A 279 -12.98 -4.52 1.29
CA ASN A 279 -14.43 -4.68 1.49
C ASN A 279 -14.82 -5.80 2.48
N LYS A 280 -14.09 -5.91 3.56
CA LYS A 280 -14.32 -6.92 4.62
C LYS A 280 -13.79 -6.44 5.96
N TYR A 281 -14.14 -7.19 7.01
CA TYR A 281 -13.55 -6.96 8.33
C TYR A 281 -12.69 -8.14 8.78
N LYS A 282 -11.69 -7.85 9.62
CA LYS A 282 -10.86 -8.83 10.29
C LYS A 282 -10.70 -8.51 11.76
N PHE A 283 -10.68 -9.57 12.58
CA PHE A 283 -10.24 -9.45 13.97
C PHE A 283 -8.73 -9.55 14.05
N TYR A 284 -8.17 -8.77 14.96
CA TYR A 284 -6.78 -8.95 15.35
C TYR A 284 -6.54 -10.36 15.90
N THR A 285 -5.44 -10.95 15.51
CA THR A 285 -4.87 -12.16 16.11
C THR A 285 -3.35 -12.02 16.10
N ALA A 286 -2.65 -12.65 17.07
CA ALA A 286 -1.19 -12.60 17.09
C ALA A 286 -0.53 -13.15 15.81
N LYS A 287 -1.22 -14.06 15.10
CA LYS A 287 -0.80 -14.59 13.80
C LYS A 287 -0.85 -13.51 12.71
N VAL A 288 -1.87 -12.66 12.73
CA VAL A 288 -2.07 -11.51 11.84
C VAL A 288 -1.00 -10.43 12.09
N ALA A 289 -0.63 -10.17 13.34
CA ALA A 289 0.43 -9.22 13.68
C ALA A 289 1.80 -9.63 13.14
N ASN A 290 2.13 -10.90 13.23
CA ASN A 290 3.39 -11.41 12.73
C ASN A 290 3.48 -11.30 11.19
N SER A 291 2.39 -11.47 10.46
CA SER A 291 2.37 -11.30 9.00
C SER A 291 2.62 -9.85 8.60
N SER A 292 1.99 -8.87 9.25
CA SER A 292 2.14 -7.44 8.90
C SER A 292 3.52 -6.86 9.27
N ILE A 293 4.08 -7.25 10.42
CA ILE A 293 5.46 -6.85 10.79
C ILE A 293 6.46 -7.46 9.81
N ASN A 294 6.24 -8.71 9.41
CA ASN A 294 7.05 -9.38 8.41
C ASN A 294 6.94 -8.66 7.05
N GLN A 295 5.75 -8.27 6.63
CA GLN A 295 5.53 -7.59 5.35
C GLN A 295 6.21 -6.21 5.31
N PHE A 296 6.04 -5.36 6.32
CA PHE A 296 6.74 -4.07 6.39
C PHE A 296 8.28 -4.22 6.43
N THR A 297 8.75 -5.25 7.14
CA THR A 297 10.18 -5.59 7.16
C THR A 297 10.63 -6.08 5.78
N GLN A 298 9.83 -6.89 5.10
CA GLN A 298 10.10 -7.40 3.75
C GLN A 298 10.11 -6.28 2.71
N GLU A 299 9.18 -5.32 2.76
CA GLU A 299 9.18 -4.14 1.90
C GLU A 299 10.49 -3.34 2.00
N THR A 300 10.94 -3.11 3.22
CA THR A 300 12.22 -2.42 3.48
C THR A 300 13.40 -3.27 2.99
N CYS A 301 13.36 -4.58 3.20
CA CYS A 301 14.39 -5.51 2.72
C CYS A 301 14.42 -5.54 1.18
N LEU A 302 13.27 -5.63 0.52
CA LEU A 302 13.14 -5.69 -0.93
C LEU A 302 13.73 -4.42 -1.59
N ARG A 303 13.41 -3.24 -1.03
CA ARG A 303 13.99 -1.97 -1.53
C ARG A 303 15.51 -1.94 -1.45
N ASN A 304 16.09 -2.56 -0.43
CA ASN A 304 17.52 -2.61 -0.23
C ASN A 304 18.18 -3.80 -0.98
N ALA A 305 17.42 -4.83 -1.33
CA ALA A 305 17.93 -6.04 -1.96
C ALA A 305 18.58 -5.77 -3.34
N LEU A 306 17.97 -4.88 -4.16
CA LEU A 306 18.58 -4.43 -5.42
C LEU A 306 19.95 -3.78 -5.22
N LYS A 307 20.08 -2.94 -4.20
CA LYS A 307 21.36 -2.25 -3.88
C LYS A 307 22.41 -3.19 -3.32
N ARG A 308 21.99 -4.29 -2.66
CA ARG A 308 22.87 -5.24 -1.98
C ARG A 308 23.20 -6.46 -2.82
N LEU A 309 22.75 -6.50 -4.07
CA LEU A 309 22.98 -7.63 -4.99
C LEU A 309 22.44 -8.96 -4.40
N GLU A 310 21.27 -8.93 -3.78
CA GLU A 310 20.63 -10.10 -3.18
C GLU A 310 19.78 -10.88 -4.21
N PHE A 311 19.62 -10.35 -5.44
CA PHE A 311 18.94 -11.02 -6.53
C PHE A 311 19.90 -11.80 -7.40
N GLU A 312 19.42 -12.91 -7.95
CA GLU A 312 20.14 -13.78 -8.88
C GLU A 312 19.17 -14.25 -9.97
N VAL A 313 19.65 -14.40 -11.21
CA VAL A 313 18.85 -14.93 -12.31
C VAL A 313 19.16 -16.41 -12.48
N TYR A 314 18.12 -17.22 -12.49
CA TYR A 314 18.12 -18.64 -12.78
C TYR A 314 17.58 -18.87 -14.18
N TYR A 315 17.95 -19.96 -14.81
CA TYR A 315 17.60 -20.28 -16.17
C TYR A 315 16.92 -21.63 -16.23
N GLU A 316 15.68 -21.68 -16.74
CA GLU A 316 14.93 -22.92 -16.93
C GLU A 316 14.97 -23.31 -18.41
N PRO A 317 15.43 -24.54 -18.77
CA PRO A 317 15.61 -24.92 -20.16
C PRO A 317 14.26 -25.08 -20.89
N GLN A 318 14.21 -24.56 -22.10
CA GLN A 318 13.15 -24.79 -23.09
C GLN A 318 13.65 -25.79 -24.13
N ILE A 319 12.87 -26.86 -24.34
CA ILE A 319 13.28 -28.03 -25.12
C ILE A 319 12.37 -28.17 -26.32
N GLU A 320 12.95 -28.29 -27.51
CA GLU A 320 12.21 -28.59 -28.73
C GLU A 320 11.84 -30.09 -28.73
N ILE A 321 10.55 -30.42 -28.83
CA ILE A 321 10.06 -31.81 -28.78
C ILE A 321 10.67 -32.63 -29.92
N LYS A 322 10.76 -32.11 -31.14
CA LYS A 322 11.22 -32.83 -32.31
C LYS A 322 12.68 -33.29 -32.23
N THR A 323 13.54 -32.52 -31.57
CA THR A 323 14.98 -32.79 -31.52
C THR A 323 15.45 -33.23 -30.14
N GLY A 324 14.66 -33.01 -29.11
CA GLY A 324 15.07 -33.21 -27.72
C GLY A 324 16.18 -32.30 -27.23
N LYS A 325 16.47 -31.22 -27.94
CA LYS A 325 17.55 -30.28 -27.63
C LYS A 325 17.05 -29.03 -26.91
N ILE A 326 17.94 -28.45 -26.11
CA ILE A 326 17.71 -27.14 -25.52
C ILE A 326 17.83 -26.09 -26.61
N ILE A 327 16.77 -25.31 -26.84
CA ILE A 327 16.71 -24.23 -27.83
C ILE A 327 16.60 -22.86 -27.20
N GLY A 328 16.24 -22.80 -25.93
CA GLY A 328 16.06 -21.57 -25.19
C GLY A 328 16.15 -21.77 -23.68
N ALA A 329 16.01 -20.68 -22.97
CA ALA A 329 15.86 -20.68 -21.52
C ALA A 329 14.98 -19.53 -21.07
N GLU A 330 14.18 -19.76 -20.04
CA GLU A 330 13.46 -18.69 -19.35
C GLU A 330 14.29 -18.15 -18.18
N ALA A 331 14.43 -16.82 -18.12
CA ALA A 331 15.16 -16.11 -17.09
C ALA A 331 14.25 -15.81 -15.90
N LEU A 332 14.49 -16.48 -14.80
CA LEU A 332 13.67 -16.45 -13.61
C LEU A 332 14.42 -15.83 -12.43
N VAL A 333 13.96 -14.70 -11.93
CA VAL A 333 14.58 -14.04 -10.78
C VAL A 333 14.40 -14.84 -9.49
N ARG A 334 15.46 -14.87 -8.66
CA ARG A 334 15.45 -15.44 -7.32
C ARG A 334 15.97 -14.42 -6.33
N TRP A 335 15.37 -14.35 -5.16
CA TRP A 335 15.83 -13.48 -4.07
C TRP A 335 16.51 -14.29 -2.98
N ASN A 336 17.81 -14.11 -2.84
CA ASN A 336 18.64 -14.72 -1.80
C ASN A 336 18.66 -13.83 -0.56
N HIS A 337 17.61 -13.91 0.26
CA HIS A 337 17.47 -13.08 1.45
C HIS A 337 18.45 -13.55 2.56
N PRO A 338 19.28 -12.64 3.14
CA PRO A 338 20.39 -13.04 4.04
C PRO A 338 19.95 -13.77 5.31
N LYS A 339 18.70 -13.62 5.76
CA LYS A 339 18.16 -14.28 6.96
C LYS A 339 17.16 -15.40 6.66
N ARG A 340 16.49 -15.38 5.51
CA ARG A 340 15.40 -16.31 5.15
C ARG A 340 15.83 -17.35 4.12
N GLY A 341 17.02 -17.20 3.56
CA GLY A 341 17.44 -18.01 2.41
C GLY A 341 16.69 -17.58 1.14
N ARG A 342 16.47 -18.52 0.25
CA ARG A 342 15.81 -18.25 -1.04
C ARG A 342 14.32 -18.01 -0.87
N VAL A 343 13.85 -16.80 -1.25
CA VAL A 343 12.45 -16.38 -1.22
C VAL A 343 11.82 -16.64 -2.58
N SER A 344 10.60 -17.19 -2.59
CA SER A 344 9.85 -17.51 -3.83
C SER A 344 9.43 -16.25 -4.59
N PRO A 345 9.53 -16.23 -5.94
CA PRO A 345 8.99 -15.14 -6.77
C PRO A 345 7.52 -14.83 -6.48
N GLY A 346 6.68 -15.83 -6.29
CA GLY A 346 5.28 -15.66 -5.93
C GLY A 346 5.05 -14.90 -4.62
N GLU A 347 6.07 -14.79 -3.74
CA GLU A 347 5.99 -14.02 -2.50
C GLU A 347 6.43 -12.55 -2.70
N PHE A 348 7.50 -12.29 -3.46
CA PHE A 348 8.07 -10.94 -3.54
C PHE A 348 7.68 -10.15 -4.81
N ILE A 349 7.30 -10.80 -5.91
CA ILE A 349 6.89 -10.12 -7.15
C ILE A 349 5.64 -9.26 -6.94
N PRO A 350 4.54 -9.75 -6.33
CA PRO A 350 3.37 -8.91 -6.04
C PRO A 350 3.72 -7.68 -5.20
N MET A 351 4.60 -7.86 -4.20
CA MET A 351 5.09 -6.76 -3.34
C MET A 351 5.93 -5.76 -4.16
N ALA A 352 6.81 -6.24 -5.05
CA ALA A 352 7.60 -5.39 -5.94
C ALA A 352 6.70 -4.56 -6.87
N GLU A 353 5.60 -5.15 -7.35
CA GLU A 353 4.61 -4.45 -8.15
C GLU A 353 3.89 -3.37 -7.36
N GLU A 354 3.38 -3.66 -6.16
CA GLU A 354 2.72 -2.67 -5.31
C GLU A 354 3.61 -1.48 -4.99
N MET A 355 4.88 -1.74 -4.73
CA MET A 355 5.88 -0.71 -4.40
C MET A 355 6.47 0.02 -5.62
N GLY A 356 6.15 -0.40 -6.84
CA GLY A 356 6.76 0.11 -8.07
C GLY A 356 8.23 -0.30 -8.26
N LEU A 357 8.72 -1.27 -7.47
CA LEU A 357 10.08 -1.81 -7.58
C LEU A 357 10.21 -2.86 -8.67
N ILE A 358 9.09 -3.35 -9.20
CA ILE A 358 9.10 -4.33 -10.30
C ILE A 358 9.78 -3.77 -11.54
N SER A 359 9.69 -2.47 -11.79
CA SER A 359 10.32 -1.85 -12.96
C SER A 359 11.84 -1.86 -12.89
N PRO A 360 12.52 -1.33 -11.85
CA PRO A 360 13.97 -1.45 -11.76
C PRO A 360 14.46 -2.89 -11.60
N LEU A 361 13.67 -3.77 -10.98
CA LEU A 361 13.99 -5.19 -10.88
C LEU A 361 13.94 -5.87 -12.24
N GLY A 362 12.88 -5.65 -13.02
CA GLY A 362 12.72 -6.25 -14.34
C GLY A 362 13.74 -5.72 -15.35
N GLU A 363 14.13 -4.43 -15.29
CA GLU A 363 15.25 -3.91 -16.07
C GLU A 363 16.56 -4.65 -15.75
N TRP A 364 16.84 -4.84 -14.47
CA TRP A 364 18.03 -5.57 -14.04
C TRP A 364 18.02 -7.04 -14.49
N VAL A 365 16.86 -7.71 -14.42
CA VAL A 365 16.71 -9.08 -14.91
C VAL A 365 16.98 -9.15 -16.42
N LEU A 366 16.36 -8.26 -17.20
CA LEU A 366 16.53 -8.21 -18.64
C LEU A 366 18.00 -7.96 -19.04
N GLU A 367 18.66 -7.00 -18.41
CA GLU A 367 20.07 -6.70 -18.65
C GLU A 367 20.95 -7.89 -18.28
N THR A 368 20.74 -8.51 -17.12
CA THR A 368 21.49 -9.67 -16.65
C THR A 368 21.33 -10.88 -17.58
N ALA A 369 20.08 -11.16 -17.99
CA ALA A 369 19.76 -12.26 -18.90
C ALA A 369 20.42 -12.07 -20.27
N CYS A 370 20.35 -10.85 -20.83
CA CYS A 370 21.00 -10.53 -22.10
C CYS A 370 22.52 -10.63 -22.01
N MET A 371 23.14 -10.11 -20.96
CA MET A 371 24.60 -10.21 -20.73
C MET A 371 25.04 -11.66 -20.60
N GLN A 372 24.34 -12.47 -19.82
CA GLN A 372 24.69 -13.87 -19.62
C GLN A 372 24.55 -14.69 -20.91
N THR A 373 23.48 -14.48 -21.66
CA THR A 373 23.28 -15.14 -22.96
C THR A 373 24.41 -14.80 -23.92
N LYS A 374 24.83 -13.52 -23.95
CA LYS A 374 25.98 -13.11 -24.78
C LYS A 374 27.29 -13.73 -24.31
N ALA A 375 27.50 -13.87 -23.00
CA ALA A 375 28.68 -14.53 -22.44
C ALA A 375 28.78 -15.99 -22.91
N TRP A 376 27.68 -16.74 -22.87
CA TRP A 376 27.63 -18.12 -23.39
C TRP A 376 27.97 -18.21 -24.88
N GLN A 377 27.49 -17.26 -25.69
CA GLN A 377 27.85 -17.19 -27.13
C GLN A 377 29.33 -16.93 -27.33
N ILE A 378 29.96 -16.06 -26.53
CA ILE A 378 31.40 -15.77 -26.59
C ILE A 378 32.22 -17.00 -26.21
N GLU A 379 31.73 -17.82 -25.29
CA GLU A 379 32.35 -19.09 -24.91
C GLU A 379 32.16 -20.21 -25.97
N GLY A 380 31.45 -19.92 -27.05
CA GLY A 380 31.25 -20.85 -28.15
C GLY A 380 30.07 -21.79 -28.01
N LEU A 381 29.15 -21.54 -27.04
CA LEU A 381 27.91 -22.28 -26.95
C LEU A 381 26.95 -21.90 -28.07
N PRO A 382 26.01 -22.78 -28.47
CA PRO A 382 25.03 -22.49 -29.51
C PRO A 382 24.21 -21.24 -29.16
N PRO A 383 23.78 -20.44 -30.15
CA PRO A 383 22.89 -19.32 -29.91
C PRO A 383 21.56 -19.86 -29.33
N LEU A 384 21.24 -19.42 -28.14
CA LEU A 384 20.01 -19.76 -27.43
C LEU A 384 19.04 -18.58 -27.43
N ARG A 385 17.77 -18.87 -27.42
CA ARG A 385 16.75 -17.88 -27.12
C ARG A 385 16.67 -17.69 -25.59
N ILE A 386 16.62 -16.45 -25.13
CA ILE A 386 16.39 -16.11 -23.72
C ILE A 386 15.03 -15.42 -23.58
N SER A 387 14.15 -16.02 -22.81
CA SER A 387 12.82 -15.48 -22.53
C SER A 387 12.83 -14.71 -21.21
N VAL A 388 12.22 -13.51 -21.23
CA VAL A 388 12.15 -12.62 -20.06
C VAL A 388 10.74 -12.13 -19.86
N ASN A 389 10.21 -12.32 -18.67
CA ASN A 389 8.90 -11.85 -18.26
C ASN A 389 8.82 -10.33 -18.13
N LEU A 390 7.78 -9.71 -18.67
CA LEU A 390 7.46 -8.30 -18.52
C LEU A 390 6.18 -8.09 -17.73
N SER A 391 6.24 -7.29 -16.66
CA SER A 391 5.06 -6.93 -15.88
C SER A 391 4.27 -5.80 -16.54
N ALA A 392 2.95 -5.73 -16.22
CA ALA A 392 2.09 -4.66 -16.70
C ALA A 392 2.59 -3.26 -16.28
N ARG A 393 3.12 -3.11 -15.07
CA ARG A 393 3.69 -1.84 -14.60
C ARG A 393 4.96 -1.39 -15.33
N GLN A 394 5.77 -2.33 -15.82
CA GLN A 394 6.91 -1.99 -16.67
C GLN A 394 6.41 -1.47 -18.02
N PHE A 395 5.35 -2.08 -18.54
CA PHE A 395 4.75 -1.71 -19.80
C PHE A 395 4.16 -0.29 -19.81
N GLU A 396 3.62 0.19 -18.68
CA GLU A 396 3.14 1.57 -18.51
C GLU A 396 4.25 2.63 -18.62
N GLN A 397 5.52 2.24 -18.61
CA GLN A 397 6.63 3.17 -18.71
C GLN A 397 6.86 3.64 -20.15
N LYS A 398 6.69 4.93 -20.38
CA LYS A 398 6.86 5.58 -21.72
C LYS A 398 8.21 5.32 -22.41
N LYS A 399 9.22 4.84 -21.69
CA LYS A 399 10.58 4.62 -22.19
C LYS A 399 11.00 3.15 -22.22
N LEU A 400 10.07 2.21 -22.04
CA LEU A 400 10.43 0.79 -22.02
C LEU A 400 11.07 0.33 -23.32
N THR A 401 10.52 0.72 -24.48
CA THR A 401 11.03 0.35 -25.80
C THR A 401 12.45 0.89 -26.03
N GLU A 402 12.72 2.15 -25.64
CA GLU A 402 14.06 2.71 -25.72
C GLU A 402 15.04 1.98 -24.79
N ARG A 403 14.58 1.59 -23.59
CA ARG A 403 15.42 0.88 -22.62
C ARG A 403 15.78 -0.53 -23.12
N VAL A 404 14.82 -1.29 -23.64
CA VAL A 404 15.07 -2.59 -24.28
C VAL A 404 16.10 -2.46 -25.40
N SER A 405 15.93 -1.47 -26.29
CA SER A 405 16.86 -1.19 -27.37
C SER A 405 18.27 -0.83 -26.87
N GLN A 406 18.35 -0.10 -25.77
CA GLN A 406 19.61 0.28 -25.14
C GLN A 406 20.32 -0.94 -24.56
N ILE A 407 19.61 -1.81 -23.82
CA ILE A 407 20.16 -3.04 -23.24
C ILE A 407 20.73 -3.95 -24.34
N LEU A 408 19.99 -4.16 -25.44
CA LEU A 408 20.48 -4.99 -26.56
C LEU A 408 21.76 -4.42 -27.18
N ARG A 409 21.87 -3.10 -27.29
CA ARG A 409 23.10 -2.44 -27.79
C ARG A 409 24.26 -2.58 -26.80
N GLU A 410 24.01 -2.35 -25.52
CA GLU A 410 25.04 -2.42 -24.47
C GLU A 410 25.59 -3.84 -24.26
N THR A 411 24.72 -4.84 -24.36
CA THR A 411 25.09 -6.25 -24.25
C THR A 411 25.61 -6.87 -25.57
N ASN A 412 25.38 -6.20 -26.67
CA ASN A 412 25.69 -6.71 -28.04
C ASN A 412 25.07 -8.09 -28.32
N LEU A 413 23.86 -8.34 -27.75
CA LEU A 413 23.07 -9.53 -28.04
C LEU A 413 22.25 -9.32 -29.31
N ASP A 414 22.20 -10.35 -30.17
CA ASP A 414 21.29 -10.31 -31.33
C ASP A 414 19.84 -10.26 -30.83
N PRO A 415 19.03 -9.28 -31.25
CA PRO A 415 17.62 -9.19 -30.87
C PRO A 415 16.81 -10.48 -31.09
N LYS A 416 17.18 -11.29 -32.07
CA LYS A 416 16.54 -12.60 -32.34
C LYS A 416 16.75 -13.63 -31.23
N CYS A 417 17.73 -13.41 -30.35
CA CYS A 417 17.97 -14.24 -29.20
C CYS A 417 17.17 -13.81 -27.98
N LEU A 418 16.43 -12.68 -28.05
CA LEU A 418 15.56 -12.22 -26.97
C LEU A 418 14.10 -12.53 -27.29
N GLU A 419 13.39 -13.12 -26.33
CA GLU A 419 11.94 -13.27 -26.31
C GLU A 419 11.37 -12.55 -25.09
N LEU A 420 10.33 -11.73 -25.31
CA LEU A 420 9.62 -11.04 -24.23
C LEU A 420 8.29 -11.75 -23.99
N GLU A 421 8.07 -12.17 -22.74
CA GLU A 421 6.88 -12.86 -22.30
C GLU A 421 5.89 -11.87 -21.66
N LEU A 422 4.65 -11.91 -22.12
CA LEU A 422 3.62 -10.91 -21.82
C LEU A 422 2.32 -11.62 -21.46
N THR A 423 1.78 -11.34 -20.29
CA THR A 423 0.48 -11.90 -19.88
C THR A 423 -0.69 -11.24 -20.61
N GLU A 424 -1.81 -11.95 -20.76
CA GLU A 424 -3.03 -11.43 -21.37
C GLU A 424 -3.54 -10.14 -20.67
N GLY A 425 -3.46 -10.09 -19.34
CA GLY A 425 -3.90 -8.93 -18.55
C GLY A 425 -3.16 -7.63 -18.84
N LEU A 426 -1.91 -7.70 -19.28
CA LEU A 426 -1.10 -6.53 -19.68
C LEU A 426 -1.69 -5.86 -20.91
N ILE A 427 -2.10 -6.65 -21.90
CA ILE A 427 -2.59 -6.16 -23.19
C ILE A 427 -3.90 -5.40 -23.04
N LEU A 428 -4.75 -5.83 -22.10
CA LEU A 428 -6.05 -5.24 -21.83
C LEU A 428 -6.01 -3.82 -21.25
N GLN A 429 -4.91 -3.38 -20.68
CA GLN A 429 -4.80 -2.08 -20.03
C GLN A 429 -4.68 -0.91 -21.03
N ASP A 430 -3.85 -1.06 -22.08
CA ASP A 430 -3.71 -0.07 -23.16
C ASP A 430 -3.35 -0.76 -24.48
N GLU A 431 -4.38 -1.16 -25.22
CA GLU A 431 -4.25 -1.88 -26.49
C GLU A 431 -3.46 -1.10 -27.54
N THR A 432 -3.63 0.23 -27.58
CA THR A 432 -2.96 1.07 -28.59
C THR A 432 -1.46 1.17 -28.33
N ALA A 433 -1.06 1.38 -27.08
CA ALA A 433 0.33 1.41 -26.68
C ALA A 433 1.00 0.03 -26.90
N ALA A 434 0.26 -1.07 -26.63
CA ALA A 434 0.74 -2.43 -26.84
C ALA A 434 1.06 -2.69 -28.31
N ILE A 435 0.15 -2.37 -29.24
CA ILE A 435 0.38 -2.54 -30.69
C ILE A 435 1.63 -1.78 -31.15
N GLN A 436 1.80 -0.54 -30.68
CA GLN A 436 2.97 0.28 -31.08
C GLN A 436 4.29 -0.34 -30.57
N ALA A 437 4.36 -0.72 -29.31
CA ALA A 437 5.56 -1.31 -28.71
C ALA A 437 5.90 -2.65 -29.39
N PHE A 438 4.92 -3.53 -29.57
CA PHE A 438 5.12 -4.85 -30.20
C PHE A 438 5.57 -4.74 -31.66
N THR A 439 5.05 -3.78 -32.39
CA THR A 439 5.50 -3.51 -33.77
C THR A 439 6.99 -3.14 -33.79
N VAL A 440 7.41 -2.22 -32.92
CA VAL A 440 8.81 -1.78 -32.86
C VAL A 440 9.73 -2.92 -32.43
N TRP A 441 9.36 -3.70 -31.40
CA TRP A 441 10.16 -4.85 -30.95
C TRP A 441 10.31 -5.92 -32.03
N ARG A 442 9.26 -6.19 -32.77
CA ARG A 442 9.28 -7.14 -33.87
C ARG A 442 10.13 -6.65 -35.05
N GLU A 443 10.07 -5.35 -35.36
CA GLU A 443 10.97 -4.72 -36.38
C GLU A 443 12.45 -4.81 -35.98
N MET A 444 12.75 -4.81 -34.68
CA MET A 444 14.09 -5.08 -34.16
C MET A 444 14.50 -6.56 -34.27
N GLY A 445 13.55 -7.47 -34.45
CA GLY A 445 13.77 -8.91 -34.50
C GLY A 445 13.57 -9.62 -33.14
N ILE A 446 13.05 -8.93 -32.11
CA ILE A 446 12.70 -9.52 -30.81
C ILE A 446 11.46 -10.39 -30.98
N ARG A 447 11.46 -11.59 -30.40
CA ARG A 447 10.28 -12.47 -30.35
C ARG A 447 9.35 -12.08 -29.23
N LEU A 448 8.06 -12.31 -29.42
CA LEU A 448 7.00 -12.04 -28.44
C LEU A 448 6.24 -13.32 -28.13
N ALA A 449 6.14 -13.68 -26.86
CA ALA A 449 5.36 -14.79 -26.38
C ALA A 449 4.17 -14.32 -25.53
N LEU A 450 3.01 -14.91 -25.79
CA LEU A 450 1.82 -14.71 -24.94
C LEU A 450 1.84 -15.74 -23.81
N ASP A 451 1.92 -15.25 -22.57
CA ASP A 451 2.07 -16.06 -21.38
C ASP A 451 0.76 -16.23 -20.59
N ASP A 452 0.68 -17.27 -19.73
CA ASP A 452 -0.47 -17.63 -18.89
C ASP A 452 -1.79 -17.78 -19.65
N PHE A 453 -1.76 -18.22 -20.93
CA PHE A 453 -2.95 -18.28 -21.76
C PHE A 453 -3.98 -19.27 -21.23
N GLY A 454 -5.22 -18.78 -21.08
CA GLY A 454 -6.36 -19.59 -20.64
C GLY A 454 -6.76 -19.41 -19.16
N THR A 455 -5.96 -18.73 -18.36
CA THR A 455 -6.24 -18.54 -16.92
C THR A 455 -7.12 -17.32 -16.62
N GLY A 456 -7.40 -16.45 -17.62
CA GLY A 456 -8.14 -15.19 -17.47
C GLY A 456 -9.37 -15.05 -18.38
N TYR A 457 -9.73 -13.81 -18.70
CA TYR A 457 -10.78 -13.48 -19.68
C TYR A 457 -10.26 -13.69 -21.10
N SER A 458 -9.97 -14.95 -21.46
CA SER A 458 -9.40 -15.31 -22.75
C SER A 458 -10.35 -14.96 -23.89
N SER A 459 -10.16 -13.78 -24.48
CA SER A 459 -10.82 -13.45 -25.75
C SER A 459 -9.97 -13.95 -26.89
N LEU A 460 -10.46 -14.94 -27.61
CA LEU A 460 -9.85 -15.48 -28.85
C LEU A 460 -9.58 -14.39 -29.92
N SER A 461 -10.06 -13.17 -29.71
CA SER A 461 -9.82 -12.03 -30.59
C SER A 461 -8.42 -11.42 -30.46
N TYR A 462 -7.75 -11.56 -29.29
CA TYR A 462 -6.45 -10.91 -29.03
C TYR A 462 -5.29 -11.54 -29.79
N PRO A 463 -5.08 -12.86 -29.79
CA PRO A 463 -3.98 -13.47 -30.55
C PRO A 463 -4.02 -13.13 -32.03
N LYS A 464 -5.21 -12.85 -32.60
CA LYS A 464 -5.38 -12.45 -34.00
C LYS A 464 -4.94 -11.01 -34.28
N ARG A 465 -5.00 -10.12 -33.27
CA ARG A 465 -4.74 -8.67 -33.44
C ARG A 465 -3.31 -8.28 -33.12
N PHE A 466 -2.60 -9.10 -32.34
CA PHE A 466 -1.24 -8.83 -31.91
C PHE A 466 -0.24 -9.79 -32.58
N PRO A 467 0.94 -9.32 -32.92
CA PRO A 467 1.93 -10.10 -33.67
C PRO A 467 2.77 -11.00 -32.73
N PHE A 468 2.15 -11.96 -32.05
CA PHE A 468 2.86 -12.95 -31.24
C PHE A 468 3.53 -14.01 -32.10
N ASP A 469 4.72 -14.44 -31.68
CA ASP A 469 5.51 -15.51 -32.31
C ASP A 469 5.33 -16.85 -31.57
N ALA A 470 4.97 -16.80 -30.27
CA ALA A 470 4.76 -17.98 -29.44
C ALA A 470 3.57 -17.81 -28.48
N LEU A 471 3.02 -18.95 -28.05
CA LEU A 471 1.97 -19.05 -27.04
C LEU A 471 2.39 -20.08 -25.99
N LYS A 472 2.41 -19.68 -24.71
CA LYS A 472 2.73 -20.54 -23.57
C LYS A 472 1.43 -21.04 -22.93
N ILE A 473 1.32 -22.34 -22.78
CA ILE A 473 0.19 -23.00 -22.12
C ILE A 473 0.52 -23.11 -20.63
N ASP A 474 -0.29 -22.45 -19.78
CA ASP A 474 -0.08 -22.48 -18.33
C ASP A 474 -0.12 -23.90 -17.78
N LYS A 475 0.73 -24.15 -16.79
CA LYS A 475 0.86 -25.44 -16.10
C LYS A 475 -0.44 -26.02 -15.54
N SER A 476 -1.44 -25.17 -15.25
CA SER A 476 -2.73 -25.66 -14.74
C SER A 476 -3.50 -26.52 -15.74
N PHE A 477 -3.24 -26.35 -17.04
CA PHE A 477 -3.81 -27.16 -18.12
C PHE A 477 -2.97 -28.39 -18.46
N ILE A 478 -1.68 -28.38 -18.11
CA ILE A 478 -0.74 -29.48 -18.36
C ILE A 478 -0.78 -30.51 -17.24
N ARG A 479 -0.97 -30.05 -16.01
CA ARG A 479 -1.01 -30.91 -14.86
C ARG A 479 -2.16 -31.92 -14.97
N ASP A 480 -1.84 -33.20 -14.74
CA ASP A 480 -2.77 -34.32 -14.80
C ASP A 480 -3.51 -34.47 -16.15
N ILE A 481 -2.97 -33.92 -17.24
CA ILE A 481 -3.60 -33.86 -18.58
C ILE A 481 -3.93 -35.25 -19.14
N ALA A 482 -3.18 -36.28 -18.78
CA ALA A 482 -3.43 -37.65 -19.22
C ALA A 482 -4.73 -38.25 -18.62
N ASP A 483 -5.16 -37.76 -17.45
CA ASP A 483 -6.31 -38.23 -16.71
C ASP A 483 -7.48 -37.24 -16.76
N ASP A 484 -7.25 -35.96 -16.95
CA ASP A 484 -8.25 -34.89 -17.02
C ASP A 484 -8.69 -34.61 -18.46
N ARG A 485 -9.85 -35.13 -18.84
CA ARG A 485 -10.43 -34.95 -20.18
C ARG A 485 -10.72 -33.48 -20.53
N GLN A 486 -10.98 -32.61 -19.55
CA GLN A 486 -11.26 -31.20 -19.80
C GLN A 486 -9.95 -30.47 -20.13
N ASN A 487 -8.91 -30.66 -19.32
CA ASN A 487 -7.60 -30.10 -19.57
C ASN A 487 -7.04 -30.61 -20.90
N ALA A 488 -7.18 -31.90 -21.19
CA ALA A 488 -6.81 -32.49 -22.48
C ALA A 488 -7.48 -31.80 -23.66
N ALA A 489 -8.79 -31.63 -23.64
CA ALA A 489 -9.52 -30.99 -24.73
C ALA A 489 -9.16 -29.51 -24.90
N ILE A 490 -8.96 -28.78 -23.81
CA ILE A 490 -8.55 -27.37 -23.83
C ILE A 490 -7.14 -27.25 -24.41
N THR A 491 -6.18 -28.05 -23.95
CA THR A 491 -4.80 -28.02 -24.42
C THR A 491 -4.72 -28.31 -25.91
N VAL A 492 -5.42 -29.34 -26.41
CA VAL A 492 -5.48 -29.65 -27.85
C VAL A 492 -6.06 -28.49 -28.66
N ALA A 493 -7.14 -27.86 -28.15
CA ALA A 493 -7.73 -26.71 -28.82
C ALA A 493 -6.75 -25.50 -28.87
N ILE A 494 -6.00 -25.26 -27.80
CA ILE A 494 -4.99 -24.19 -27.74
C ILE A 494 -3.87 -24.47 -28.75
N ILE A 495 -3.33 -25.70 -28.80
CA ILE A 495 -2.26 -26.08 -29.76
C ILE A 495 -2.74 -25.84 -31.19
N GLN A 496 -3.91 -26.36 -31.54
CA GLN A 496 -4.45 -26.21 -32.91
C GLN A 496 -4.71 -24.73 -33.25
N MET A 497 -5.24 -23.96 -32.33
CA MET A 497 -5.47 -22.53 -32.52
C MET A 497 -4.17 -21.78 -32.78
N ALA A 498 -3.15 -22.00 -31.95
CA ALA A 498 -1.85 -21.34 -32.08
C ALA A 498 -1.18 -21.69 -33.42
N HIS A 499 -1.20 -22.94 -33.85
CA HIS A 499 -0.70 -23.38 -35.15
C HIS A 499 -1.44 -22.72 -36.32
N CYS A 500 -2.78 -22.61 -36.24
CA CYS A 500 -3.57 -21.88 -37.26
C CYS A 500 -3.18 -20.40 -37.37
N MET A 501 -2.60 -19.83 -36.30
CA MET A 501 -2.10 -18.45 -36.28
C MET A 501 -0.58 -18.34 -36.57
N ASN A 502 0.09 -19.43 -36.93
CA ASN A 502 1.53 -19.55 -37.15
C ASN A 502 2.35 -19.19 -35.90
N MET A 503 1.86 -19.51 -34.71
CA MET A 503 2.58 -19.36 -33.46
C MET A 503 3.19 -20.70 -33.00
N THR A 504 4.37 -20.65 -32.41
CA THR A 504 5.01 -21.77 -31.72
C THR A 504 4.28 -22.01 -30.38
N VAL A 505 4.05 -23.26 -30.01
CA VAL A 505 3.40 -23.59 -28.73
C VAL A 505 4.43 -24.10 -27.74
N ILE A 506 4.46 -23.51 -26.55
CA ILE A 506 5.33 -23.89 -25.44
C ILE A 506 4.44 -24.41 -24.30
N ALA A 507 4.58 -25.68 -23.92
CA ALA A 507 3.85 -26.23 -22.78
C ALA A 507 4.69 -26.09 -21.49
N GLU A 508 4.11 -25.48 -20.47
CA GLU A 508 4.77 -25.22 -19.18
C GLU A 508 4.43 -26.28 -18.12
N GLY A 509 5.37 -26.47 -17.20
CA GLY A 509 5.16 -27.28 -16.01
C GLY A 509 5.03 -28.77 -16.29
N VAL A 510 5.71 -29.31 -17.32
CA VAL A 510 5.76 -30.74 -17.58
C VAL A 510 6.56 -31.42 -16.45
N GLU A 511 5.91 -32.30 -15.68
CA GLU A 511 6.50 -32.93 -14.50
C GLU A 511 6.68 -34.46 -14.62
N ASN A 512 5.98 -35.09 -15.58
CA ASN A 512 5.98 -36.56 -15.72
C ASN A 512 5.91 -37.04 -17.17
N GLN A 513 6.19 -38.33 -17.38
CA GLN A 513 6.19 -38.97 -18.69
C GLN A 513 4.79 -39.01 -19.36
N PRO A 514 3.67 -39.26 -18.67
CA PRO A 514 2.34 -39.21 -19.29
C PRO A 514 1.99 -37.83 -19.88
N GLU A 515 2.34 -36.74 -19.19
CA GLU A 515 2.16 -35.38 -19.72
C GLU A 515 2.97 -35.14 -20.97
N LEU A 516 4.24 -35.55 -20.97
CA LEU A 516 5.11 -35.47 -22.14
C LEU A 516 4.57 -36.27 -23.33
N ALA A 517 4.15 -37.52 -23.11
CA ALA A 517 3.61 -38.38 -24.16
C ALA A 517 2.37 -37.77 -24.81
N PHE A 518 1.48 -37.20 -24.00
CA PHE A 518 0.30 -36.49 -24.50
C PHE A 518 0.66 -35.29 -25.40
N LEU A 519 1.62 -34.48 -24.99
CA LEU A 519 2.07 -33.31 -25.76
C LEU A 519 2.75 -33.72 -27.08
N CYS A 520 3.52 -34.82 -27.05
CA CYS A 520 4.08 -35.41 -28.27
C CYS A 520 2.99 -35.88 -29.26
N GLU A 521 1.96 -36.57 -28.75
CA GLU A 521 0.86 -37.09 -29.58
C GLU A 521 0.06 -35.97 -30.26
N HIS A 522 0.02 -34.77 -29.65
CA HIS A 522 -0.75 -33.64 -30.12
C HIS A 522 0.09 -32.53 -30.77
N ASP A 523 1.31 -32.85 -31.23
CA ASP A 523 2.19 -31.95 -32.01
C ASP A 523 2.55 -30.64 -31.29
N CYS A 524 2.69 -30.64 -29.95
CA CYS A 524 3.25 -29.48 -29.24
C CYS A 524 4.70 -29.26 -29.70
N ASP A 525 5.13 -27.99 -29.83
CA ASP A 525 6.44 -27.68 -30.41
C ASP A 525 7.56 -27.70 -29.37
N GLU A 526 7.34 -27.06 -28.24
CA GLU A 526 8.32 -26.83 -27.18
C GLU A 526 7.74 -27.14 -25.81
N ILE A 527 8.60 -27.52 -24.89
CA ILE A 527 8.23 -27.89 -23.53
C ILE A 527 9.22 -27.33 -22.50
N GLN A 528 8.69 -27.04 -21.33
CA GLN A 528 9.43 -26.56 -20.17
C GLN A 528 8.88 -27.22 -18.91
N GLY A 529 9.74 -27.60 -17.93
CA GLY A 529 9.27 -28.13 -16.67
C GLY A 529 10.26 -29.01 -15.95
N HIS A 530 9.92 -29.35 -14.72
CA HIS A 530 10.79 -30.10 -13.78
C HIS A 530 11.10 -31.53 -14.21
N PHE A 531 10.38 -32.08 -15.16
CA PHE A 531 10.71 -33.38 -15.77
C PHE A 531 12.09 -33.37 -16.41
N PHE A 532 12.51 -32.23 -16.93
CA PHE A 532 13.80 -32.07 -17.62
C PHE A 532 14.86 -31.47 -16.71
N SER A 533 14.56 -30.33 -16.12
CA SER A 533 15.41 -29.65 -15.17
C SER A 533 14.60 -28.56 -14.44
N GLN A 534 14.89 -28.35 -13.18
CA GLN A 534 14.49 -27.11 -12.51
C GLN A 534 15.31 -25.93 -13.04
N ALA A 535 14.85 -24.71 -12.78
CA ALA A 535 15.64 -23.52 -13.06
C ALA A 535 17.00 -23.58 -12.32
N LEU A 536 18.09 -23.38 -13.05
CA LEU A 536 19.48 -23.52 -12.61
C LEU A 536 20.20 -22.16 -12.54
N PRO A 537 21.15 -21.96 -11.62
CA PRO A 537 22.09 -20.85 -11.68
C PRO A 537 22.88 -20.87 -13.01
N SER A 538 23.41 -19.72 -13.43
CA SER A 538 24.11 -19.58 -14.72
C SER A 538 25.21 -20.61 -14.96
N ALA A 539 26.04 -20.91 -13.94
CA ALA A 539 27.15 -21.87 -14.05
C ALA A 539 26.65 -23.31 -14.23
N GLU A 540 25.57 -23.70 -13.53
CA GLU A 540 24.99 -25.03 -13.65
C GLU A 540 24.25 -25.20 -14.98
N PHE A 541 23.55 -24.15 -15.44
CA PHE A 541 22.91 -24.15 -16.74
C PHE A 541 23.93 -24.23 -17.88
N GLU A 542 25.06 -23.52 -17.77
CA GLU A 542 26.19 -23.62 -18.71
C GLU A 542 26.75 -25.03 -18.77
N ALA A 543 26.95 -25.69 -17.62
CA ALA A 543 27.39 -27.08 -17.56
C ALA A 543 26.38 -28.02 -18.26
N LEU A 544 25.06 -27.76 -18.10
CA LEU A 544 24.02 -28.51 -18.79
C LEU A 544 24.12 -28.32 -20.32
N LEU A 545 24.31 -27.09 -20.81
CA LEU A 545 24.50 -26.80 -22.23
C LEU A 545 25.74 -27.49 -22.80
N LYS A 546 26.88 -27.46 -22.07
CA LYS A 546 28.13 -28.10 -22.48
C LYS A 546 28.05 -29.64 -22.54
N SER A 547 27.08 -30.22 -21.81
CA SER A 547 26.86 -31.66 -21.86
C SER A 547 26.25 -32.17 -23.17
N ASP A 548 25.76 -31.25 -24.02
CA ASP A 548 25.02 -31.52 -25.27
C ASP A 548 23.93 -32.59 -25.08
N LYS A 549 23.25 -32.53 -23.93
CA LYS A 549 22.23 -33.50 -23.55
C LYS A 549 21.06 -33.43 -24.50
N CYS A 550 20.72 -34.56 -25.08
CA CYS A 550 19.53 -34.72 -25.90
C CYS A 550 18.59 -35.68 -25.19
N TRP A 551 17.33 -35.32 -25.05
CA TRP A 551 16.33 -36.19 -24.44
C TRP A 551 15.59 -36.96 -25.54
N GLU A 552 15.47 -38.27 -25.35
CA GLU A 552 14.56 -39.08 -26.18
C GLU A 552 13.14 -38.86 -25.72
N LEU A 553 12.32 -38.14 -26.51
CA LEU A 553 11.05 -37.60 -26.04
C LEU A 553 9.83 -38.35 -26.59
N CYS A 554 9.84 -38.74 -27.85
CA CYS A 554 8.70 -39.34 -28.56
C CYS A 554 9.02 -40.67 -29.23
#